data_f6948ef067b501d0939f0e803dfa60ab
#
_entry.id   f6948ef067b501d0939f0e803dfa60ab
#
_cell.length_a   1.000
_cell.length_b   1.000
_cell.length_c   1.000
_cell.angle_alpha   90.00
_cell.angle_beta   90.00
_cell.angle_gamma   90.00
#
_symmetry.space_group_name_H-M   'P 1'
#
loop_
_entity.id
_entity.type
_entity.pdbx_description
1 polymer ?
#
loop_
_entity_poly.entity_id
_entity_poly.type
_entity_poly.pdbx_seq_one_letter_code
_entity_poly.pdbx_strand_id
1 'polypeptide(L)'
;MKYELIIDKDAPESVIVTARAPSALTQKIEDLVRSCSGTDSILGFREDELRRLLFSDIECITILDRKVMAIDREGKEYRIQERLRDLEQLLPSYFIRINKSTLANEHRIARFDAGFSGSVDAVFHCGYREYVSRRCFSQIRRRYEKP
;
A
#
# COMPACT_ATOMS: atom_id res chain seq x y z
N MET A 1 -14.22 -20.83 14.38
CA MET A 1 -14.82 -19.78 13.52
C MET A 1 -16.00 -20.35 12.76
N LYS A 2 -17.08 -19.60 12.72
CA LYS A 2 -18.29 -20.02 12.05
C LYS A 2 -18.44 -19.24 10.74
N TYR A 3 -18.83 -19.93 9.68
CA TYR A 3 -19.13 -19.32 8.38
C TYR A 3 -20.63 -19.43 8.10
N GLU A 4 -21.21 -18.35 7.60
CA GLU A 4 -22.62 -18.31 7.23
C GLU A 4 -22.77 -17.47 5.95
N LEU A 5 -23.46 -18.01 4.95
CA LEU A 5 -23.78 -17.29 3.72
C LEU A 5 -25.30 -17.07 3.67
N ILE A 6 -25.70 -15.81 3.59
CA ILE A 6 -27.10 -15.42 3.45
C ILE A 6 -27.24 -14.72 2.10
N ILE A 7 -28.14 -15.24 1.25
CA ILE A 7 -28.40 -14.63 -0.05
C ILE A 7 -29.69 -13.84 0.04
N ASP A 8 -29.59 -12.54 -0.17
CA ASP A 8 -30.72 -11.62 -0.15
C ASP A 8 -30.60 -10.71 -1.38
N LYS A 9 -31.58 -10.82 -2.28
CA LYS A 9 -31.58 -10.09 -3.55
C LYS A 9 -31.68 -8.58 -3.39
N ASP A 10 -32.27 -8.13 -2.28
CA ASP A 10 -32.51 -6.71 -2.02
C ASP A 10 -31.43 -6.07 -1.14
N ALA A 11 -30.52 -6.86 -0.60
CA ALA A 11 -29.43 -6.36 0.23
C ALA A 11 -28.24 -5.89 -0.64
N PRO A 12 -27.52 -4.84 -0.23
CA PRO A 12 -26.28 -4.49 -0.88
C PRO A 12 -25.23 -5.57 -0.63
N GLU A 13 -24.36 -5.79 -1.60
CA GLU A 13 -23.23 -6.70 -1.40
C GLU A 13 -22.31 -6.16 -0.30
N SER A 14 -22.10 -6.95 0.73
CA SER A 14 -21.24 -6.54 1.83
C SER A 14 -20.63 -7.75 2.52
N VAL A 15 -19.48 -7.54 3.14
CA VAL A 15 -18.84 -8.52 4.00
C VAL A 15 -18.68 -7.88 5.36
N ILE A 16 -19.28 -8.47 6.39
CA ILE A 16 -19.18 -7.99 7.76
C ILE A 16 -18.40 -9.03 8.55
N VAL A 17 -17.28 -8.60 9.16
CA VAL A 17 -16.46 -9.46 10.00
C VAL A 17 -16.55 -8.96 11.42
N THR A 18 -17.03 -9.82 12.31
CA THR A 18 -17.07 -9.52 13.74
C THR A 18 -15.93 -10.26 14.42
N ALA A 19 -15.02 -9.52 15.03
CA ALA A 19 -13.85 -10.08 15.69
C ALA A 19 -13.57 -9.32 16.98
N ARG A 20 -12.89 -9.99 17.93
CA ARG A 20 -12.53 -9.35 19.20
C ARG A 20 -11.41 -8.33 19.05
N ALA A 21 -10.56 -8.51 18.06
CA ALA A 21 -9.44 -7.62 17.78
C ALA A 21 -8.97 -7.81 16.34
N PRO A 22 -8.30 -6.82 15.74
CA PRO A 22 -7.67 -6.99 14.44
C PRO A 22 -6.67 -8.15 14.48
N SER A 23 -6.59 -8.91 13.37
CA SER A 23 -5.69 -10.05 13.27
C SER A 23 -5.22 -10.22 11.82
N ALA A 24 -4.27 -11.12 11.61
CA ALA A 24 -3.83 -11.47 10.26
C ALA A 24 -4.99 -11.99 9.40
N LEU A 25 -5.92 -12.72 10.01
CA LEU A 25 -7.08 -13.25 9.31
C LEU A 25 -8.04 -12.14 8.88
N THR A 26 -8.37 -11.19 9.77
CA THR A 26 -9.26 -10.07 9.43
C THR A 26 -8.64 -9.22 8.32
N GLN A 27 -7.31 -9.08 8.32
CA GLN A 27 -6.60 -8.34 7.29
C GLN A 27 -6.66 -9.05 5.94
N LYS A 28 -6.49 -10.37 5.93
CA LYS A 28 -6.60 -11.16 4.69
C LYS A 28 -7.99 -11.06 4.09
N ILE A 29 -9.02 -11.07 4.92
CA ILE A 29 -10.41 -10.92 4.47
C ILE A 29 -10.62 -9.54 3.85
N GLU A 30 -10.13 -8.48 4.50
CA GLU A 30 -10.22 -7.12 3.97
C GLU A 30 -9.54 -7.00 2.60
N ASP A 31 -8.33 -7.51 2.48
CA ASP A 31 -7.58 -7.47 1.22
C ASP A 31 -8.30 -8.22 0.11
N LEU A 32 -8.87 -9.38 0.43
CA LEU A 32 -9.63 -10.15 -0.54
C LEU A 32 -10.86 -9.39 -1.04
N VAL A 33 -11.60 -8.78 -0.14
CA VAL A 33 -12.79 -7.98 -0.48
C VAL A 33 -12.40 -6.80 -1.37
N ARG A 34 -11.34 -6.10 -1.03
CA ARG A 34 -10.86 -4.96 -1.83
C ARG A 34 -10.46 -5.40 -3.24
N SER A 35 -9.80 -6.55 -3.37
CA SER A 35 -9.40 -7.06 -4.69
C SER A 35 -10.60 -7.47 -5.54
N CYS A 36 -11.65 -8.00 -4.92
CA CYS A 36 -12.85 -8.43 -5.63
C CYS A 36 -13.76 -7.28 -6.06
N SER A 37 -13.65 -6.11 -5.44
CA SER A 37 -14.49 -4.95 -5.78
C SER A 37 -13.98 -4.16 -7.00
N GLY A 38 -13.03 -4.70 -7.77
CA GLY A 38 -12.50 -4.04 -8.95
C GLY A 38 -11.52 -2.92 -8.64
N THR A 39 -11.11 -2.77 -7.38
CA THR A 39 -10.15 -1.76 -6.94
C THR A 39 -8.76 -2.39 -6.79
N ASP A 40 -8.24 -2.98 -7.87
CA ASP A 40 -6.91 -3.58 -7.92
C ASP A 40 -5.90 -2.69 -8.65
N SER A 41 -6.34 -1.53 -9.09
CA SER A 41 -5.54 -0.65 -9.93
C SER A 41 -5.93 0.81 -9.72
N ILE A 42 -5.07 1.70 -10.19
CA ILE A 42 -5.27 3.15 -10.16
C ILE A 42 -4.79 3.73 -11.47
N LEU A 43 -5.39 4.84 -11.89
CA LEU A 43 -4.98 5.52 -13.11
C LEU A 43 -3.81 6.46 -12.83
N GLY A 44 -2.76 6.33 -13.63
CA GLY A 44 -1.60 7.19 -13.58
C GLY A 44 -1.41 7.94 -14.89
N PHE A 45 -0.94 9.18 -14.79
CA PHE A 45 -0.69 10.06 -15.92
C PHE A 45 0.81 10.28 -16.07
N ARG A 46 1.34 10.07 -17.27
CA ARG A 46 2.74 10.31 -17.59
C ARG A 46 2.82 10.86 -19.02
N GLU A 47 3.24 12.11 -19.15
CA GLU A 47 3.23 12.80 -20.44
C GLU A 47 1.85 12.69 -21.09
N ASP A 48 1.75 12.09 -22.28
CA ASP A 48 0.48 11.90 -23.00
C ASP A 48 -0.14 10.54 -22.71
N GLU A 49 0.42 9.77 -21.80
CA GLU A 49 -0.04 8.44 -21.47
C GLU A 49 -0.94 8.43 -20.26
N LEU A 50 -2.10 7.79 -20.38
CA LEU A 50 -2.97 7.45 -19.25
C LEU A 50 -2.88 5.94 -19.11
N ARG A 51 -2.31 5.48 -18.00
CA ARG A 51 -2.09 4.07 -17.79
C ARG A 51 -2.81 3.57 -16.53
N ARG A 52 -3.40 2.40 -16.65
CA ARG A 52 -3.93 1.68 -15.49
C ARG A 52 -2.77 0.95 -14.81
N LEU A 53 -2.47 1.35 -13.58
CA LEU A 53 -1.39 0.77 -12.79
C LEU A 53 -1.98 -0.24 -11.81
N LEU A 54 -1.60 -1.50 -11.93
CA LEU A 54 -1.97 -2.51 -10.97
C LEU A 54 -1.24 -2.22 -9.64
N PHE A 55 -1.93 -2.34 -8.53
CA PHE A 55 -1.31 -2.09 -7.22
C PHE A 55 -0.05 -2.93 -7.02
N SER A 56 -0.06 -4.19 -7.47
CA SER A 56 1.10 -5.08 -7.38
C SER A 56 2.31 -4.62 -8.20
N ASP A 57 2.09 -3.75 -9.19
CA ASP A 57 3.15 -3.23 -10.05
C ASP A 57 3.66 -1.86 -9.58
N ILE A 58 3.18 -1.37 -8.46
CA ILE A 58 3.62 -0.09 -7.88
C ILE A 58 4.62 -0.36 -6.77
N GLU A 59 5.78 0.27 -6.86
CA GLU A 59 6.81 0.22 -5.81
C GLU A 59 6.40 1.06 -4.60
N CYS A 60 6.03 2.31 -4.86
CA CYS A 60 5.55 3.21 -3.83
C CYS A 60 4.77 4.37 -4.45
N ILE A 61 4.03 5.07 -3.60
CA ILE A 61 3.36 6.32 -3.97
C ILE A 61 3.89 7.38 -3.02
N THR A 62 4.45 8.45 -3.58
CA THR A 62 5.14 9.49 -2.81
C THR A 62 4.79 10.86 -3.34
N ILE A 63 5.09 11.90 -2.56
CA ILE A 63 4.88 13.28 -2.98
C ILE A 63 6.21 13.82 -3.50
N LEU A 64 6.23 14.18 -4.78
CA LEU A 64 7.37 14.80 -5.45
C LEU A 64 6.89 16.11 -6.07
N ASP A 65 7.58 17.21 -5.79
CA ASP A 65 7.21 18.54 -6.30
C ASP A 65 5.74 18.87 -6.05
N ARG A 66 5.25 18.57 -4.83
CA ARG A 66 3.87 18.81 -4.39
C ARG A 66 2.82 17.98 -5.14
N LYS A 67 3.23 16.98 -5.91
CA LYS A 67 2.34 16.11 -6.67
C LYS A 67 2.44 14.69 -6.13
N VAL A 68 1.31 13.99 -6.13
CA VAL A 68 1.29 12.57 -5.78
C VAL A 68 1.75 11.77 -6.99
N MET A 69 2.84 11.03 -6.83
CA MET A 69 3.47 10.26 -7.89
C MET A 69 3.57 8.79 -7.50
N ALA A 70 3.20 7.90 -8.41
CA ALA A 70 3.41 6.47 -8.25
C ALA A 70 4.67 6.07 -9.01
N ILE A 71 5.54 5.31 -8.36
CA ILE A 71 6.74 4.74 -8.97
C ILE A 71 6.42 3.29 -9.32
N ASP A 72 6.54 2.92 -10.60
CA ASP A 72 6.24 1.56 -11.03
C ASP A 72 7.45 0.63 -10.94
N ARG A 73 7.27 -0.63 -11.33
CA ARG A 73 8.32 -1.67 -11.28
C ARG A 73 9.55 -1.35 -12.13
N GLU A 74 9.41 -0.49 -13.13
CA GLU A 74 10.51 -0.06 -13.98
C GLU A 74 11.13 1.26 -13.51
N GLY A 75 10.63 1.83 -12.41
CA GLY A 75 11.09 3.10 -11.89
C GLY A 75 10.47 4.31 -12.57
N LYS A 76 9.46 4.11 -13.41
CA LYS A 76 8.77 5.22 -14.07
C LYS A 76 7.82 5.91 -13.12
N GLU A 77 7.69 7.22 -13.26
CA GLU A 77 6.85 8.05 -12.41
C GLU A 77 5.53 8.38 -13.12
N TYR A 78 4.42 8.15 -12.43
CA TYR A 78 3.08 8.47 -12.91
C TYR A 78 2.38 9.37 -11.91
N ARG A 79 1.78 10.45 -12.39
CA ARG A 79 1.00 11.34 -11.54
C ARG A 79 -0.33 10.68 -11.18
N ILE A 80 -0.69 10.75 -9.91
CA ILE A 80 -1.95 10.23 -9.38
C ILE A 80 -2.80 11.42 -8.96
N GLN A 81 -4.08 11.42 -9.33
CA GLN A 81 -4.99 12.53 -9.00
C GLN A 81 -5.49 12.48 -7.55
N GLU A 82 -5.61 11.29 -6.97
CA GLU A 82 -6.07 11.12 -5.62
C GLU A 82 -5.05 11.65 -4.61
N ARG A 83 -5.55 12.10 -3.46
CA ARG A 83 -4.70 12.55 -2.36
C ARG A 83 -4.11 11.34 -1.64
N LEU A 84 -2.93 11.52 -1.07
CA LEU A 84 -2.24 10.43 -0.37
C LEU A 84 -3.08 9.82 0.75
N ARG A 85 -3.78 10.63 1.54
CA ARG A 85 -4.63 10.13 2.63
C ARG A 85 -5.83 9.33 2.13
N ASP A 86 -6.36 9.68 0.94
CA ASP A 86 -7.45 8.93 0.33
C ASP A 86 -6.94 7.58 -0.17
N LEU A 87 -5.72 7.56 -0.67
CA LEU A 87 -5.06 6.33 -1.12
C LEU A 87 -4.81 5.36 0.04
N GLU A 88 -4.55 5.84 1.26
CA GLU A 88 -4.42 4.97 2.42
C GLU A 88 -5.67 4.13 2.65
N GLN A 89 -6.84 4.68 2.35
CA GLN A 89 -8.10 3.96 2.50
C GLN A 89 -8.39 3.04 1.30
N LEU A 90 -7.87 3.38 0.14
CA LEU A 90 -8.11 2.65 -1.11
C LEU A 90 -7.16 1.46 -1.30
N LEU A 91 -5.89 1.65 -0.96
CA LEU A 91 -4.84 0.68 -1.21
C LEU A 91 -4.92 -0.53 -0.28
N PRO A 92 -4.49 -1.72 -0.75
CA PRO A 92 -4.40 -2.89 0.12
C PRO A 92 -3.45 -2.69 1.30
N SER A 93 -3.56 -3.53 2.31
CA SER A 93 -2.78 -3.43 3.54
C SER A 93 -1.27 -3.61 3.36
N TYR A 94 -0.85 -4.21 2.23
CA TYR A 94 0.59 -4.32 1.95
C TYR A 94 1.21 -3.00 1.50
N PHE A 95 0.42 -1.94 1.32
CA PHE A 95 0.94 -0.58 1.22
C PHE A 95 1.04 0.00 2.62
N ILE A 96 2.25 0.27 3.05
CA ILE A 96 2.54 0.75 4.40
C ILE A 96 3.09 2.18 4.36
N ARG A 97 2.76 2.95 5.37
CA ARG A 97 3.30 4.30 5.50
C ARG A 97 4.74 4.18 5.99
N ILE A 98 5.70 4.75 5.24
CA ILE A 98 7.12 4.75 5.65
C ILE A 98 7.62 6.13 6.07
N ASN A 99 6.90 7.17 5.66
CA ASN A 99 7.08 8.53 6.18
C ASN A 99 5.79 9.31 5.91
N LYS A 100 5.75 10.57 6.30
CA LYS A 100 4.52 11.37 6.17
C LYS A 100 4.08 11.61 4.73
N SER A 101 4.94 11.35 3.75
CA SER A 101 4.67 11.63 2.33
C SER A 101 4.68 10.39 1.45
N THR A 102 4.87 9.19 2.00
CA THR A 102 5.09 8.00 1.18
C THR A 102 4.36 6.77 1.71
N LEU A 103 3.63 6.13 0.80
CA LEU A 103 3.03 4.81 0.99
C LEU A 103 3.83 3.83 0.14
N ALA A 104 4.45 2.84 0.77
CA ALA A 104 5.31 1.88 0.10
C ALA A 104 4.64 0.52 -0.01
N ASN A 105 4.81 -0.12 -1.18
CA ASN A 105 4.41 -1.51 -1.35
C ASN A 105 5.44 -2.39 -0.62
N GLU A 106 5.05 -2.96 0.50
CA GLU A 106 5.92 -3.79 1.34
C GLU A 106 6.54 -4.94 0.55
N HIS A 107 5.79 -5.53 -0.38
CA HIS A 107 6.27 -6.64 -1.20
C HIS A 107 7.34 -6.23 -2.21
N ARG A 108 7.48 -4.95 -2.46
CA ARG A 108 8.44 -4.41 -3.41
C ARG A 108 9.65 -3.75 -2.75
N ILE A 109 9.72 -3.78 -1.43
CA ILE A 109 10.91 -3.33 -0.70
C ILE A 109 11.92 -4.46 -0.69
N ALA A 110 13.10 -4.22 -1.29
CA ALA A 110 14.16 -5.21 -1.34
C ALA A 110 14.93 -5.29 -0.03
N ARG A 111 15.18 -4.12 0.59
CA ARG A 111 15.93 -4.03 1.84
C ARG A 111 15.78 -2.65 2.46
N PHE A 112 16.22 -2.54 3.71
CA PHE A 112 16.37 -1.27 4.39
C PHE A 112 17.86 -1.02 4.62
N ASP A 113 18.35 0.15 4.17
CA ASP A 113 19.74 0.55 4.35
C ASP A 113 19.84 1.60 5.45
N ALA A 114 20.74 1.38 6.42
CA ALA A 114 21.04 2.36 7.45
C ALA A 114 22.08 3.35 6.94
N GLY A 115 21.77 4.65 7.05
CA GLY A 115 22.69 5.71 6.66
C GLY A 115 23.67 6.08 7.77
N PHE A 116 24.64 6.94 7.44
CA PHE A 116 25.68 7.39 8.36
C PHE A 116 25.14 8.16 9.57
N SER A 117 23.98 8.81 9.42
CA SER A 117 23.38 9.63 10.48
C SER A 117 22.31 8.88 11.28
N GLY A 118 22.23 7.55 11.14
CA GLY A 118 21.18 6.75 11.75
C GLY A 118 19.87 6.80 11.00
N SER A 119 19.84 7.44 9.82
CA SER A 119 18.68 7.43 8.94
C SER A 119 18.52 6.08 8.28
N VAL A 120 17.30 5.74 7.90
CA VAL A 120 17.00 4.49 7.21
C VAL A 120 16.32 4.82 5.89
N ASP A 121 16.75 4.14 4.83
CA ASP A 121 16.12 4.21 3.53
C ASP A 121 15.54 2.86 3.16
N ALA A 122 14.34 2.85 2.60
CA ALA A 122 13.79 1.69 1.93
C ALA A 122 14.32 1.67 0.50
N VAL A 123 14.89 0.55 0.08
CA VAL A 123 15.37 0.35 -1.28
C VAL A 123 14.41 -0.62 -1.96
N PHE A 124 13.79 -0.16 -3.03
CA PHE A 124 12.82 -0.96 -3.77
C PHE A 124 13.50 -1.83 -4.83
N HIS A 125 12.80 -2.85 -5.31
CA HIS A 125 13.37 -3.76 -6.32
C HIS A 125 13.76 -3.05 -7.61
N CYS A 126 13.10 -1.94 -7.96
CA CYS A 126 13.50 -1.15 -9.13
C CYS A 126 14.72 -0.26 -8.89
N GLY A 127 15.21 -0.21 -7.66
CA GLY A 127 16.35 0.63 -7.28
C GLY A 127 15.99 1.99 -6.69
N TYR A 128 14.71 2.37 -6.72
CA TYR A 128 14.27 3.60 -6.09
C TYR A 128 14.51 3.55 -4.58
N ARG A 129 14.92 4.66 -3.99
CA ARG A 129 15.19 4.78 -2.55
C ARG A 129 14.29 5.85 -1.97
N GLU A 130 13.75 5.59 -0.78
CA GLU A 130 12.91 6.53 -0.07
C GLU A 130 13.24 6.51 1.41
N TYR A 131 13.26 7.68 2.02
CA TYR A 131 13.49 7.83 3.45
C TYR A 131 12.38 7.16 4.27
N VAL A 132 12.79 6.51 5.35
CA VAL A 132 11.87 5.91 6.31
C VAL A 132 12.01 6.64 7.64
N SER A 133 10.90 7.17 8.18
CA SER A 133 10.94 7.86 9.46
C SER A 133 11.24 6.88 10.60
N ARG A 134 11.86 7.37 11.67
CA ARG A 134 12.19 6.54 12.84
C ARG A 134 10.97 5.85 13.42
N ARG A 135 9.86 6.58 13.51
CA ARG A 135 8.60 6.05 14.01
C ARG A 135 8.08 4.93 13.13
N CYS A 136 8.07 5.13 11.83
CA CYS A 136 7.60 4.13 10.89
C CYS A 136 8.52 2.91 10.87
N PHE A 137 9.82 3.12 10.94
CA PHE A 137 10.78 2.01 10.96
C PHE A 137 10.63 1.15 12.22
N SER A 138 10.40 1.77 13.38
CA SER A 138 10.13 1.03 14.61
C SER A 138 8.89 0.15 14.50
N GLN A 139 7.83 0.66 13.87
CA GLN A 139 6.61 -0.10 13.64
C GLN A 139 6.84 -1.27 12.69
N ILE A 140 7.61 -1.05 11.64
CA ILE A 140 7.96 -2.09 10.65
C ILE A 140 8.79 -3.19 11.32
N ARG A 141 9.82 -2.82 12.08
CA ARG A 141 10.67 -3.78 12.78
C ARG A 141 9.87 -4.68 13.71
N ARG A 142 8.95 -4.12 14.48
CA ARG A 142 8.11 -4.89 15.41
C ARG A 142 7.31 -5.99 14.71
N ARG A 143 6.91 -5.76 13.46
CA ARG A 143 6.17 -6.76 12.68
C ARG A 143 7.02 -7.96 12.32
N TYR A 144 8.33 -7.77 12.10
CA TYR A 144 9.26 -8.82 11.71
C TYR A 144 9.97 -9.48 12.90
N GLU A 145 10.03 -8.83 14.04
CA GLU A 145 10.70 -9.33 15.25
C GLU A 145 9.79 -10.13 16.19
N LYS A 146 8.58 -10.42 15.80
CA LYS A 146 7.67 -11.22 16.60
C LYS A 146 8.16 -12.67 16.68
N PRO A 147 8.16 -13.25 17.92
CA PRO A 147 8.49 -14.66 18.08
C PRO A 147 7.47 -15.59 17.44
#